data_19c007de5abcf584e9c40500741dd40d
#
_entry.id   19c007de5abcf584e9c40500741dd40d
#
_cell.length_a   1.000
_cell.length_b   1.000
_cell.length_c   1.000
_cell.angle_alpha   90.00
_cell.angle_beta   90.00
_cell.angle_gamma   90.00
#
_symmetry.space_group_name_H-M   'P 1'
#
loop_
_entity.id
_entity.type
_entity.pdbx_description
1 polymer ?
#
loop_
_entity_poly.entity_id
_entity_poly.type
_entity_poly.pdbx_seq_one_letter_code
_entity_poly.pdbx_strand_id
1 'polypeptide(L)'
;MLWITPKNLRMYCKKMQISNKGDNTYAERQSVRNTAEFLFEYYCAEKEYEVKRIGFDEKNNAVSNFFRLNKCLRNIPDYVVNTKDKTFVVNVKGTGNFKAKEITLISELESMYGSKEAPLIYAFCFLGQEPKLIYPNKIVELYNKAEDKRWSDGVTYRNLGL
;
A
#
# COMPACT_ATOMS: atom_id res chain seq x y z
N MET A 1 20.56 -7.15 12.11
CA MET A 1 19.12 -7.16 12.45
C MET A 1 18.91 -6.13 13.56
N LEU A 2 18.39 -4.96 13.21
CA LEU A 2 18.14 -3.90 14.22
C LEU A 2 16.74 -4.13 14.80
N TRP A 3 16.70 -4.54 16.05
CA TRP A 3 15.45 -4.67 16.81
C TRP A 3 14.87 -3.28 17.05
N ILE A 4 13.72 -2.98 16.45
CA ILE A 4 13.00 -1.73 16.68
C ILE A 4 12.19 -1.90 17.96
N THR A 5 12.64 -1.27 19.03
CA THR A 5 11.91 -1.25 20.30
C THR A 5 10.71 -0.29 20.23
N PRO A 6 9.64 -0.49 21.04
CA PRO A 6 8.50 0.42 21.12
C PRO A 6 8.88 1.89 21.39
N LYS A 7 10.03 2.12 22.00
CA LYS A 7 10.61 3.46 22.24
C LYS A 7 11.03 4.16 20.93
N ASN A 8 11.58 3.40 19.99
CA ASN A 8 11.99 3.91 18.68
C ASN A 8 10.78 4.21 17.80
N LEU A 9 9.71 3.43 17.92
CA LEU A 9 8.44 3.68 17.22
C LEU A 9 7.83 5.03 17.66
N ARG A 10 7.81 5.34 18.97
CA ARG A 10 7.34 6.64 19.49
C ARG A 10 8.16 7.83 18.98
N MET A 11 9.47 7.65 18.80
CA MET A 11 10.35 8.71 18.29
C MET A 11 10.15 8.92 16.78
N TYR A 12 9.88 7.85 16.03
CA TYR A 12 9.51 7.92 14.62
C TYR A 12 8.13 8.56 14.44
N CYS A 13 7.14 8.21 15.27
CA CYS A 13 5.82 8.82 15.27
C CYS A 13 5.84 10.34 15.56
N LYS A 14 6.71 10.81 16.45
CA LYS A 14 6.86 12.25 16.73
C LYS A 14 7.46 13.05 15.56
N LYS A 15 8.33 12.43 14.74
CA LYS A 15 8.90 13.05 13.53
C LYS A 15 7.92 13.08 12.35
N MET A 16 6.87 12.26 12.37
CA MET A 16 5.90 12.11 11.28
C MET A 16 4.51 12.63 11.62
N GLN A 17 4.38 13.71 12.39
CA GLN A 17 3.15 14.49 12.40
C GLN A 17 2.98 15.22 11.06
N ILE A 18 2.84 14.44 9.99
CA ILE A 18 2.44 14.93 8.68
C ILE A 18 0.93 15.15 8.75
N SER A 19 0.54 16.41 8.68
CA SER A 19 -0.85 16.83 8.69
C SER A 19 -1.64 16.13 7.58
N ASN A 20 -2.78 15.54 7.92
CA ASN A 20 -3.80 15.05 6.96
C ASN A 20 -4.49 16.21 6.18
N LYS A 21 -3.82 17.31 5.94
CA LYS A 21 -4.34 18.43 5.16
C LYS A 21 -3.97 18.28 3.70
N GLY A 22 -4.96 18.29 2.88
CA GLY A 22 -5.17 17.94 1.50
C GLY A 22 -4.28 18.51 0.38
N ASP A 23 -3.06 18.93 0.62
CA ASP A 23 -2.13 19.42 -0.41
C ASP A 23 -0.75 18.81 -0.26
N ASN A 24 -0.68 17.49 -0.39
CA ASN A 24 0.59 16.81 -0.26
C ASN A 24 1.41 16.91 -1.56
N THR A 25 2.61 17.45 -1.47
CA THR A 25 3.62 17.41 -2.52
C THR A 25 3.97 15.96 -2.88
N TYR A 26 4.64 15.74 -4.02
CA TYR A 26 5.11 14.40 -4.40
C TYR A 26 5.99 13.76 -3.31
N ALA A 27 6.87 14.54 -2.67
CA ALA A 27 7.73 14.07 -1.59
C ALA A 27 6.94 13.61 -0.35
N GLU A 28 5.88 14.32 0.01
CA GLU A 28 4.98 13.93 1.11
C GLU A 28 4.21 12.66 0.80
N ARG A 29 3.71 12.50 -0.44
CA ARG A 29 3.05 11.26 -0.88
C ARG A 29 4.00 10.05 -0.83
N GLN A 30 5.27 10.22 -1.20
CA GLN A 30 6.28 9.16 -1.08
C GLN A 30 6.60 8.83 0.38
N SER A 31 6.65 9.83 1.26
CA SER A 31 6.85 9.63 2.69
C SER A 31 5.71 8.80 3.31
N VAL A 32 4.45 9.09 2.95
CA VAL A 32 3.28 8.32 3.41
C VAL A 32 3.34 6.87 2.92
N ARG A 33 3.74 6.64 1.68
CA ARG A 33 3.93 5.28 1.15
C ARG A 33 4.99 4.51 1.91
N ASN A 34 6.18 5.08 2.10
CA ASN A 34 7.28 4.45 2.82
C ASN A 34 6.90 4.13 4.27
N THR A 35 6.10 5.00 4.90
CA THR A 35 5.57 4.77 6.25
C THR A 35 4.60 3.58 6.27
N ALA A 36 3.70 3.49 5.30
CA ALA A 36 2.74 2.40 5.22
C ALA A 36 3.43 1.03 5.04
N GLU A 37 4.43 0.97 4.17
CA GLU A 37 5.23 -0.24 3.96
C GLU A 37 5.96 -0.66 5.26
N PHE A 38 6.56 0.28 5.97
CA PHE A 38 7.19 0.04 7.26
C PHE A 38 6.20 -0.49 8.31
N LEU A 39 5.02 0.14 8.42
CA LEU A 39 3.98 -0.28 9.36
C LEU A 39 3.47 -1.70 9.04
N PHE A 40 3.38 -2.03 7.76
CA PHE A 40 2.98 -3.36 7.31
C PHE A 40 4.04 -4.43 7.68
N GLU A 41 5.31 -4.17 7.39
CA GLU A 41 6.41 -5.07 7.76
C GLU A 41 6.48 -5.29 9.28
N TYR A 42 6.30 -4.23 10.06
CA TYR A 42 6.23 -4.30 11.51
C TYR A 42 5.06 -5.18 11.99
N TYR A 43 3.86 -4.96 11.45
CA TYR A 43 2.69 -5.78 11.76
C TYR A 43 2.92 -7.26 11.45
N CYS A 44 3.48 -7.56 10.29
CA CYS A 44 3.77 -8.94 9.92
C CYS A 44 4.81 -9.58 10.87
N ALA A 45 5.83 -8.83 11.27
CA ALA A 45 6.81 -9.31 12.24
C ALA A 45 6.19 -9.60 13.62
N GLU A 46 5.27 -8.75 14.10
CA GLU A 46 4.53 -9.01 15.36
C GLU A 46 3.63 -10.25 15.28
N LYS A 47 3.10 -10.55 14.11
CA LYS A 47 2.27 -11.76 13.88
C LYS A 47 3.10 -13.00 13.52
N GLU A 48 4.42 -12.88 13.45
CA GLU A 48 5.33 -13.94 13.03
C GLU A 48 5.04 -14.48 11.62
N TYR A 49 4.58 -13.59 10.71
CA TYR A 49 4.37 -13.92 9.31
C TYR A 49 5.69 -13.81 8.55
N GLU A 50 5.91 -14.75 7.62
CA GLU A 50 7.00 -14.65 6.67
C GLU A 50 6.65 -13.66 5.57
N VAL A 51 7.47 -12.63 5.40
CA VAL A 51 7.24 -11.55 4.43
C VAL A 51 8.39 -11.46 3.45
N LYS A 52 8.06 -11.45 2.17
CA LYS A 52 9.03 -11.25 1.09
C LYS A 52 8.60 -10.08 0.21
N ARG A 53 9.44 -9.05 0.13
CA ARG A 53 9.26 -7.95 -0.80
C ARG A 53 9.53 -8.42 -2.22
N ILE A 54 8.62 -8.13 -3.15
CA ILE A 54 8.72 -8.49 -4.57
C ILE A 54 8.55 -7.29 -5.50
N GLY A 55 7.93 -6.21 -5.02
CA GLY A 55 7.72 -4.98 -5.79
C GLY A 55 9.03 -4.27 -6.16
N PHE A 56 9.02 -3.60 -7.30
CA PHE A 56 10.09 -2.69 -7.71
C PHE A 56 9.75 -1.28 -7.25
N ASP A 57 10.67 -0.64 -6.51
CA ASP A 57 10.58 0.78 -6.24
C ASP A 57 11.83 1.52 -6.74
N GLU A 58 11.70 2.83 -6.89
CA GLU A 58 12.79 3.67 -7.40
C GLU A 58 14.02 3.71 -6.47
N LYS A 59 13.87 3.34 -5.20
CA LYS A 59 14.92 3.51 -4.19
C LYS A 59 15.66 2.24 -3.82
N ASN A 60 14.94 1.12 -3.67
CA ASN A 60 15.52 -0.09 -3.11
C ASN A 60 15.89 -1.15 -4.17
N ASN A 61 15.23 -1.11 -5.32
CA ASN A 61 15.53 -1.91 -6.48
C ASN A 61 15.55 -1.00 -7.72
N ALA A 62 16.34 0.07 -7.65
CA ALA A 62 16.42 1.07 -8.70
C ALA A 62 16.73 0.41 -10.06
N VAL A 63 15.69 0.10 -10.79
CA VAL A 63 15.81 -0.27 -12.18
C VAL A 63 15.97 1.04 -12.94
N SER A 64 17.19 1.30 -13.42
CA SER A 64 17.40 2.42 -14.33
C SER A 64 16.40 2.28 -15.49
N ASN A 65 15.65 3.37 -15.74
CA ASN A 65 14.57 3.37 -16.72
C ASN A 65 13.31 2.57 -16.33
N PHE A 66 12.93 2.56 -15.06
CA PHE A 66 11.67 1.97 -14.57
C PHE A 66 10.46 2.26 -15.47
N PHE A 67 10.34 3.47 -16.01
CA PHE A 67 9.24 3.87 -16.91
C PHE A 67 9.26 3.17 -18.28
N ARG A 68 10.39 2.56 -18.67
CA ARG A 68 10.49 1.73 -19.88
C ARG A 68 10.06 0.30 -19.68
N LEU A 69 9.87 -0.13 -18.43
CA LEU A 69 9.36 -1.47 -18.13
C LEU A 69 7.93 -1.65 -18.61
N ASN A 70 7.58 -2.87 -18.95
CA ASN A 70 6.21 -3.26 -19.22
C ASN A 70 5.29 -2.86 -18.07
N LYS A 71 4.04 -2.48 -18.37
CA LYS A 71 3.02 -2.10 -17.40
C LYS A 71 2.86 -3.15 -16.28
N CYS A 72 2.90 -4.43 -16.62
CA CYS A 72 2.80 -5.52 -15.64
C CYS A 72 3.95 -5.49 -14.63
N LEU A 73 5.19 -5.34 -15.09
CA LEU A 73 6.37 -5.27 -14.22
C LEU A 73 6.36 -4.02 -13.32
N ARG A 74 5.85 -2.89 -13.83
CA ARG A 74 5.74 -1.66 -13.03
C ARG A 74 4.69 -1.71 -11.93
N ASN A 75 3.75 -2.64 -12.03
CA ASN A 75 2.63 -2.80 -11.11
C ASN A 75 2.68 -4.12 -10.34
N ILE A 76 3.85 -4.76 -10.26
CA ILE A 76 4.02 -5.93 -9.39
C ILE A 76 3.60 -5.54 -7.96
N PRO A 77 2.82 -6.37 -7.26
CA PRO A 77 2.47 -6.17 -5.86
C PRO A 77 3.69 -6.00 -4.97
N ASP A 78 3.53 -5.36 -3.83
CA ASP A 78 4.65 -4.98 -2.96
C ASP A 78 5.26 -6.22 -2.26
N TYR A 79 4.42 -7.16 -1.82
CA TYR A 79 4.85 -8.30 -1.00
C TYR A 79 4.17 -9.62 -1.34
N VAL A 80 4.86 -10.72 -1.00
CA VAL A 80 4.26 -12.03 -0.72
C VAL A 80 4.35 -12.27 0.78
N VAL A 81 3.25 -12.70 1.39
CA VAL A 81 3.14 -12.96 2.83
C VAL A 81 2.65 -14.38 3.05
N ASN A 82 3.43 -15.14 3.80
CA ASN A 82 3.05 -16.47 4.25
C ASN A 82 2.63 -16.40 5.72
N THR A 83 1.39 -16.72 5.99
CA THR A 83 0.89 -17.01 7.33
C THR A 83 0.98 -18.51 7.60
N LYS A 84 0.58 -18.95 8.79
CA LYS A 84 0.54 -20.40 9.11
C LYS A 84 -0.35 -21.20 8.16
N ASP A 85 -1.43 -20.57 7.65
CA ASP A 85 -2.48 -21.27 6.92
C ASP A 85 -2.59 -20.88 5.45
N LYS A 86 -2.11 -19.71 5.07
CA LYS A 86 -2.31 -19.15 3.73
C LYS A 86 -1.16 -18.27 3.28
N THR A 87 -0.99 -18.22 1.97
CA THR A 87 -0.15 -17.24 1.29
C THR A 87 -1.04 -16.12 0.74
N PHE A 88 -0.56 -14.89 0.78
CA PHE A 88 -1.20 -13.73 0.18
C PHE A 88 -0.21 -12.96 -0.69
N VAL A 89 -0.71 -12.40 -1.78
CA VAL A 89 -0.02 -11.37 -2.55
C VAL A 89 -0.58 -10.01 -2.09
N VAL A 90 0.27 -9.09 -1.70
CA VAL A 90 -0.16 -7.89 -0.96
C VAL A 90 0.30 -6.61 -1.63
N ASN A 91 -0.63 -5.69 -1.85
CA ASN A 91 -0.36 -4.28 -2.15
C ASN A 91 -0.57 -3.45 -0.88
N VAL A 92 0.41 -2.62 -0.53
CA VAL A 92 0.35 -1.75 0.65
C VAL A 92 -0.05 -0.33 0.25
N LYS A 93 -0.98 0.24 1.00
CA LYS A 93 -1.49 1.61 0.80
C LYS A 93 -1.43 2.41 2.10
N GLY A 94 -0.92 3.64 2.02
CA GLY A 94 -0.91 4.59 3.14
C GLY A 94 -2.12 5.52 3.16
N THR A 95 -2.99 5.44 2.16
CA THR A 95 -4.22 6.25 2.06
C THR A 95 -5.35 5.44 1.47
N GLY A 96 -6.59 5.82 1.79
CA GLY A 96 -7.80 5.27 1.15
C GLY A 96 -8.16 5.95 -0.17
N ASN A 97 -7.28 6.75 -0.76
CA ASN A 97 -7.56 7.51 -1.98
C ASN A 97 -7.25 6.70 -3.22
N PHE A 98 -8.21 6.58 -4.13
CA PHE A 98 -8.08 5.89 -5.41
C PHE A 98 -8.48 6.78 -6.58
N LYS A 99 -7.67 6.76 -7.64
CA LYS A 99 -8.01 7.32 -8.95
C LYS A 99 -8.78 6.27 -9.76
N ALA A 100 -9.60 6.72 -10.71
CA ALA A 100 -10.35 5.81 -11.59
C ALA A 100 -9.45 4.77 -12.28
N LYS A 101 -8.27 5.19 -12.78
CA LYS A 101 -7.31 4.30 -13.43
C LYS A 101 -6.74 3.21 -12.50
N GLU A 102 -6.65 3.47 -11.19
CA GLU A 102 -6.18 2.48 -10.22
C GLU A 102 -7.25 1.41 -9.99
N ILE A 103 -8.53 1.80 -9.98
CA ILE A 103 -9.65 0.86 -9.87
C ILE A 103 -9.73 -0.06 -11.09
N THR A 104 -9.57 0.48 -12.30
CA THR A 104 -9.51 -0.34 -13.52
C THR A 104 -8.37 -1.35 -13.46
N LEU A 105 -7.23 -0.95 -12.92
CA LEU A 105 -6.06 -1.81 -12.78
C LEU A 105 -6.24 -2.94 -11.75
N ILE A 106 -7.09 -2.77 -10.76
CA ILE A 106 -7.29 -3.77 -9.68
C ILE A 106 -7.65 -5.14 -10.24
N SER A 107 -8.60 -5.21 -11.16
CA SER A 107 -9.04 -6.49 -11.77
C SER A 107 -7.94 -7.12 -12.61
N GLU A 108 -7.14 -6.31 -13.30
CA GLU A 108 -5.98 -6.80 -14.06
C GLU A 108 -4.93 -7.40 -13.10
N LEU A 109 -4.63 -6.72 -12.01
CA LEU A 109 -3.65 -7.19 -11.01
C LEU A 109 -4.14 -8.45 -10.29
N GLU A 110 -5.42 -8.54 -9.94
CA GLU A 110 -6.00 -9.73 -9.35
C GLU A 110 -5.89 -10.93 -10.29
N SER A 111 -6.17 -10.74 -11.57
CA SER A 111 -6.05 -11.80 -12.59
C SER A 111 -4.61 -12.24 -12.84
N MET A 112 -3.64 -11.31 -12.75
CA MET A 112 -2.23 -11.61 -13.04
C MET A 112 -1.46 -12.19 -11.85
N TYR A 113 -1.75 -11.71 -10.65
CA TYR A 113 -0.93 -11.99 -9.46
C TYR A 113 -1.70 -12.72 -8.36
N GLY A 114 -3.03 -12.70 -8.38
CA GLY A 114 -3.85 -13.45 -7.43
C GLY A 114 -4.17 -14.84 -7.92
N SER A 115 -4.28 -15.79 -6.99
CA SER A 115 -4.82 -17.12 -7.22
C SER A 115 -5.71 -17.55 -6.08
N LYS A 116 -6.36 -18.70 -6.19
CA LYS A 116 -7.15 -19.25 -5.08
C LYS A 116 -6.27 -19.58 -3.86
N GLU A 117 -5.06 -20.04 -4.10
CA GLU A 117 -4.07 -20.43 -3.09
C GLU A 117 -3.32 -19.21 -2.52
N ALA A 118 -3.13 -18.16 -3.33
CA ALA A 118 -2.46 -16.94 -2.95
C ALA A 118 -3.24 -15.72 -3.48
N PRO A 119 -4.38 -15.37 -2.85
CA PRO A 119 -5.20 -14.25 -3.31
C PRO A 119 -4.49 -12.91 -3.16
N LEU A 120 -4.78 -11.98 -4.09
CA LEU A 120 -4.37 -10.59 -3.96
C LEU A 120 -5.21 -9.90 -2.88
N ILE A 121 -4.55 -9.17 -1.99
CA ILE A 121 -5.19 -8.30 -1.00
C ILE A 121 -4.51 -6.93 -0.95
N TYR A 122 -5.19 -5.95 -0.42
CA TYR A 122 -4.68 -4.62 -0.14
C TYR A 122 -4.58 -4.41 1.37
N ALA A 123 -3.41 -4.01 1.84
CA ALA A 123 -3.18 -3.66 3.23
C ALA A 123 -3.15 -2.13 3.37
N PHE A 124 -4.15 -1.58 4.03
CA PHE A 124 -4.22 -0.15 4.34
C PHE A 124 -3.61 0.08 5.72
N CYS A 125 -2.44 0.72 5.73
CA CYS A 125 -1.65 0.93 6.94
C CYS A 125 -1.66 2.40 7.33
N PHE A 126 -2.35 2.71 8.42
CA PHE A 126 -2.42 4.05 8.99
C PHE A 126 -1.69 4.09 10.33
N LEU A 127 -1.06 5.21 10.62
CA LEU A 127 -0.35 5.40 11.88
C LEU A 127 -1.29 5.23 13.09
N GLY A 128 -0.87 4.40 14.05
CA GLY A 128 -1.62 4.14 15.28
C GLY A 128 -2.81 3.18 15.15
N GLN A 129 -2.96 2.51 14.01
CA GLN A 129 -4.00 1.51 13.76
C GLN A 129 -3.40 0.20 13.24
N GLU A 130 -4.08 -0.92 13.49
CA GLU A 130 -3.77 -2.17 12.80
C GLU A 130 -4.09 -2.05 11.31
N PRO A 131 -3.30 -2.70 10.43
CA PRO A 131 -3.58 -2.73 8.99
C PRO A 131 -4.97 -3.28 8.68
N LYS A 132 -5.71 -2.59 7.83
CA LYS A 132 -6.98 -3.09 7.29
C LYS A 132 -6.70 -3.88 6.02
N LEU A 133 -6.98 -5.18 6.05
CA LEU A 133 -6.77 -6.08 4.93
C LEU A 133 -8.07 -6.21 4.12
N ILE A 134 -8.05 -5.79 2.87
CA ILE A 134 -9.27 -5.67 2.05
C ILE A 134 -9.05 -6.35 0.70
N TYR A 135 -10.00 -7.18 0.29
CA TYR A 135 -10.00 -7.83 -1.03
C TYR A 135 -10.35 -6.84 -2.15
N PRO A 136 -9.88 -7.06 -3.38
CA PRO A 136 -10.13 -6.22 -4.55
C PRO A 136 -11.60 -5.89 -4.80
N ASN A 137 -12.49 -6.87 -4.73
CA ASN A 137 -13.93 -6.69 -4.94
C ASN A 137 -14.55 -5.69 -3.93
N LYS A 138 -14.09 -5.73 -2.69
CA LYS A 138 -14.58 -4.79 -1.65
C LYS A 138 -14.06 -3.37 -1.88
N ILE A 139 -12.84 -3.20 -2.41
CA ILE A 139 -12.31 -1.89 -2.79
C ILE A 139 -13.16 -1.28 -3.89
N VAL A 140 -13.50 -2.06 -4.93
CA VAL A 140 -14.36 -1.61 -6.02
C VAL A 140 -15.75 -1.21 -5.51
N GLU A 141 -16.33 -2.00 -4.61
CA GLU A 141 -17.62 -1.68 -3.97
C GLU A 141 -17.55 -0.34 -3.22
N LEU A 142 -16.55 -0.14 -2.37
CA LEU A 142 -16.36 1.10 -1.60
C LEU A 142 -16.13 2.30 -2.51
N TYR A 143 -15.32 2.13 -3.56
CA TYR A 143 -15.06 3.18 -4.54
C TYR A 143 -16.34 3.63 -5.25
N ASN A 144 -17.20 2.69 -5.65
CA ASN A 144 -18.45 3.01 -6.35
C ASN A 144 -19.46 3.77 -5.45
N LYS A 145 -19.36 3.63 -4.14
CA LYS A 145 -20.18 4.35 -3.16
C LYS A 145 -19.61 5.69 -2.74
N ALA A 146 -18.31 5.93 -2.99
CA ALA A 146 -17.63 7.13 -2.56
C ALA A 146 -17.84 8.28 -3.54
N GLU A 147 -17.84 9.51 -3.01
CA GLU A 147 -17.95 10.74 -3.80
C GLU A 147 -16.62 11.15 -4.44
N ASP A 148 -16.73 11.82 -5.59
CA ASP A 148 -15.58 12.41 -6.26
C ASP A 148 -15.01 13.58 -5.46
N LYS A 149 -13.69 13.58 -5.28
CA LYS A 149 -12.91 14.66 -4.68
C LYS A 149 -11.81 15.08 -5.66
N ARG A 150 -11.26 16.28 -5.48
CA ARG A 150 -10.15 16.78 -6.30
C ARG A 150 -9.00 17.22 -5.41
N TRP A 151 -7.77 16.91 -5.84
CA TRP A 151 -6.58 17.55 -5.31
C TRP A 151 -6.37 18.94 -5.92
N SER A 152 -5.46 19.72 -5.36
CA SER A 152 -5.10 21.05 -5.86
C SER A 152 -4.56 21.05 -7.29
N ASP A 153 -3.94 19.94 -7.72
CA ASP A 153 -3.49 19.74 -9.11
C ASP A 153 -4.63 19.37 -10.10
N GLY A 154 -5.89 19.38 -9.63
CA GLY A 154 -7.08 19.11 -10.43
C GLY A 154 -7.37 17.62 -10.66
N VAL A 155 -6.52 16.71 -10.17
CA VAL A 155 -6.72 15.26 -10.34
C VAL A 155 -7.86 14.77 -9.45
N THR A 156 -8.83 14.09 -10.05
CA THR A 156 -9.99 13.51 -9.34
C THR A 156 -9.61 12.18 -8.68
N TYR A 157 -10.10 11.98 -7.46
CA TYR A 157 -9.96 10.74 -6.69
C TYR A 157 -11.22 10.50 -5.86
N ARG A 158 -11.37 9.29 -5.33
CA ARG A 158 -12.38 8.94 -4.32
C ARG A 158 -11.68 8.40 -3.08
N ASN A 159 -12.18 8.77 -1.91
CA ASN A 159 -11.69 8.25 -0.63
C ASN A 159 -12.62 7.14 -0.16
N LEU A 160 -12.07 5.98 0.16
CA LEU A 160 -12.85 4.79 0.55
C LEU A 160 -13.43 4.87 1.97
N GLY A 161 -13.09 5.90 2.76
CA GLY A 161 -13.59 6.05 4.14
C GLY A 161 -13.03 5.02 5.13
N LEU A 162 -11.81 4.55 4.92
CA LEU A 162 -11.15 3.50 5.70
C LEU A 162 -10.51 4.02 6.99
#